data_1f9779adca28c4151e7d232608671f6b
#
_entry.id   1f9779adca28c4151e7d232608671f6b
#
_cell.length_a   1.000
_cell.length_b   1.000
_cell.length_c   1.000
_cell.angle_alpha   90.00
_cell.angle_beta   90.00
_cell.angle_gamma   90.00
#
_symmetry.space_group_name_H-M   'P 1'
#
loop_
_entity.id
_entity.type
_entity.pdbx_description
1 polymer ?
#
loop_
_entity_poly.entity_id
_entity_poly.type
_entity_poly.pdbx_seq_one_letter_code
_entity_poly.pdbx_strand_id
1 'polypeptide(L)'
;ISVESGESVVDGSTAGAPIAVPEEGLAISGGTLYGIDKTWFANVNPDKGKVYLAISIPSGVTEINNDGLKDSYTSDKKLHNAVTYMDGLGSFSVAALSFDDATGLETIGEQALQGNSQLTGILDLSATNVSVIKKSAFSGCSNLTGVVLPKTLKELGSRSSSAGSVFNGCEGLRYIRVAGSSNQNAVFELPEGLTYIGRQTFKNCFASDVDAKVIIPASVETIGSEAFYSKRISQIIIQKE
;
A
#
# COMPACT_ATOMS: atom_id res chain seq x y z
N ILE A 1 -2.33 36.59 -27.51
CA ILE A 1 -3.00 35.29 -27.38
C ILE A 1 -3.10 35.07 -25.88
N SER A 2 -4.28 35.34 -25.32
CA SER A 2 -4.61 35.20 -23.90
C SER A 2 -4.92 33.72 -23.63
N VAL A 3 -4.24 33.15 -22.62
CA VAL A 3 -4.59 31.84 -22.07
C VAL A 3 -5.68 32.09 -21.02
N GLU A 4 -6.86 31.63 -21.32
CA GLU A 4 -7.98 31.65 -20.36
C GLU A 4 -7.69 30.64 -19.24
N SER A 5 -7.67 31.11 -17.99
CA SER A 5 -7.68 30.31 -16.79
C SER A 5 -9.04 29.62 -16.66
N GLY A 6 -9.11 28.35 -16.99
CA GLY A 6 -10.31 27.54 -16.75
C GLY A 6 -10.46 27.27 -15.25
N GLU A 7 -11.41 27.96 -14.61
CA GLU A 7 -11.93 27.56 -13.31
C GLU A 7 -12.61 26.19 -13.43
N SER A 8 -12.03 25.17 -12.83
CA SER A 8 -12.72 23.89 -12.66
C SER A 8 -13.64 23.97 -11.44
N VAL A 9 -14.93 24.13 -11.71
CA VAL A 9 -15.99 23.95 -10.73
C VAL A 9 -15.95 22.50 -10.26
N VAL A 10 -15.59 22.28 -9.00
CA VAL A 10 -15.57 20.96 -8.38
C VAL A 10 -17.01 20.58 -8.02
N ASP A 11 -17.68 19.88 -8.92
CA ASP A 11 -18.91 19.16 -8.62
C ASP A 11 -18.53 17.88 -7.85
N GLY A 12 -19.19 17.61 -6.74
CA GLY A 12 -18.84 16.62 -5.73
C GLY A 12 -18.96 15.14 -6.12
N SER A 13 -18.80 14.76 -7.38
CA SER A 13 -18.94 13.36 -7.83
C SER A 13 -17.82 12.80 -8.72
N THR A 14 -16.82 13.60 -9.12
CA THR A 14 -15.65 13.10 -9.82
C THR A 14 -14.39 13.57 -9.12
N ALA A 15 -13.62 12.62 -8.56
CA ALA A 15 -12.29 12.90 -8.07
C ALA A 15 -11.48 13.57 -9.21
N GLY A 16 -11.02 14.80 -9.01
CA GLY A 16 -10.11 15.47 -9.93
C GLY A 16 -8.86 14.61 -10.17
N ALA A 17 -8.12 14.87 -11.22
CA ALA A 17 -6.84 14.16 -11.46
C ALA A 17 -5.97 14.26 -10.19
N PRO A 18 -5.30 13.15 -9.78
CA PRO A 18 -4.42 13.18 -8.62
C PRO A 18 -3.31 14.22 -8.77
N ILE A 19 -3.02 14.93 -7.69
CA ILE A 19 -1.93 15.90 -7.62
C ILE A 19 -0.61 15.12 -7.51
N ALA A 20 0.31 15.31 -8.45
CA ALA A 20 1.65 14.73 -8.35
C ALA A 20 2.41 15.38 -7.19
N VAL A 21 2.95 14.56 -6.28
CA VAL A 21 3.75 15.02 -5.14
C VAL A 21 5.22 15.02 -5.56
N PRO A 22 5.86 16.18 -5.65
CA PRO A 22 7.30 16.27 -5.89
C PRO A 22 8.08 15.80 -4.65
N GLU A 23 9.39 15.56 -4.79
CA GLU A 23 10.20 15.06 -3.67
C GLU A 23 10.19 16.00 -2.45
N GLU A 24 10.23 17.33 -2.68
CA GLU A 24 10.10 18.34 -1.62
C GLU A 24 8.71 18.37 -0.95
N GLY A 25 7.71 17.76 -1.57
CA GLY A 25 6.37 17.54 -0.99
C GLY A 25 6.31 16.32 -0.08
N LEU A 26 7.39 15.54 0.01
CA LEU A 26 7.51 14.38 0.89
C LEU A 26 8.31 14.73 2.13
N ALA A 27 7.84 14.31 3.29
CA ALA A 27 8.53 14.46 4.55
C ALA A 27 9.52 13.30 4.76
N ILE A 28 10.74 13.44 4.27
CA ILE A 28 11.81 12.42 4.34
C ILE A 28 12.92 12.89 5.28
N SER A 29 13.40 12.01 6.16
CA SER A 29 14.56 12.24 7.00
C SER A 29 15.29 10.94 7.30
N GLY A 30 16.61 10.90 7.12
CA GLY A 30 17.44 9.72 7.40
C GLY A 30 17.02 8.47 6.64
N GLY A 31 16.52 8.60 5.42
CA GLY A 31 16.01 7.47 4.62
C GLY A 31 14.59 7.02 4.98
N THR A 32 13.94 7.65 5.95
CA THR A 32 12.56 7.31 6.33
C THR A 32 11.59 8.33 5.74
N LEU A 33 10.56 7.83 5.04
CA LEU A 33 9.42 8.63 4.58
C LEU A 33 8.37 8.67 5.70
N TYR A 34 8.17 9.85 6.27
CA TYR A 34 7.21 10.09 7.36
C TYR A 34 5.82 10.50 6.87
N GLY A 35 5.68 10.89 5.62
CA GLY A 35 4.41 11.30 5.02
C GLY A 35 4.56 12.48 4.06
N ILE A 36 3.55 13.33 4.04
CA ILE A 36 3.49 14.51 3.18
C ILE A 36 3.97 15.74 3.95
N ASP A 37 4.81 16.58 3.32
CA ASP A 37 5.25 17.85 3.93
C ASP A 37 4.07 18.81 4.11
N LYS A 38 3.93 19.34 5.32
CA LYS A 38 2.79 20.20 5.68
C LYS A 38 2.77 21.53 4.93
N THR A 39 3.93 22.10 4.70
CA THR A 39 4.04 23.41 4.03
C THR A 39 3.65 23.26 2.58
N TRP A 40 4.18 22.23 1.92
CA TRP A 40 3.78 21.89 0.56
C TRP A 40 2.27 21.61 0.47
N PHE A 41 1.74 20.77 1.38
CA PHE A 41 0.32 20.39 1.37
C PHE A 41 -0.60 21.60 1.57
N ALA A 42 -0.26 22.51 2.49
CA ALA A 42 -1.03 23.73 2.70
C ALA A 42 -1.12 24.63 1.45
N ASN A 43 -0.05 24.64 0.65
CA ASN A 43 0.00 25.43 -0.59
C ASN A 43 -0.85 24.83 -1.70
N VAL A 44 -0.93 23.48 -1.80
CA VAL A 44 -1.70 22.80 -2.86
C VAL A 44 -3.15 22.54 -2.45
N ASN A 45 -3.50 22.70 -1.18
CA ASN A 45 -4.86 22.50 -0.64
C ASN A 45 -5.35 23.70 0.17
N PRO A 46 -5.42 24.93 -0.42
CA PRO A 46 -5.82 26.14 0.29
C PRO A 46 -7.26 26.07 0.83
N ASP A 47 -8.14 25.35 0.14
CA ASP A 47 -9.54 25.18 0.51
C ASP A 47 -9.75 24.13 1.61
N LYS A 48 -8.68 23.47 2.04
CA LYS A 48 -8.69 22.45 3.12
C LYS A 48 -9.68 21.31 2.91
N GLY A 49 -9.98 21.00 1.65
CA GLY A 49 -10.82 19.89 1.24
C GLY A 49 -10.10 18.54 1.30
N LYS A 50 -10.73 17.51 0.73
CA LYS A 50 -10.06 16.22 0.46
C LYS A 50 -9.44 16.26 -0.93
N VAL A 51 -8.16 15.96 -1.02
CA VAL A 51 -7.40 15.87 -2.28
C VAL A 51 -6.88 14.44 -2.52
N TYR A 52 -6.59 14.13 -3.77
CA TYR A 52 -6.01 12.84 -4.18
C TYR A 52 -4.58 13.06 -4.64
N LEU A 53 -3.67 12.21 -4.18
CA LEU A 53 -2.25 12.35 -4.43
C LEU A 53 -1.71 11.21 -5.29
N ALA A 54 -0.78 11.55 -6.19
CA ALA A 54 0.05 10.61 -6.92
C ALA A 54 1.49 10.73 -6.40
N ILE A 55 2.06 9.64 -5.91
CA ILE A 55 3.35 9.63 -5.23
C ILE A 55 4.29 8.65 -5.91
N SER A 56 5.52 9.09 -6.17
CA SER A 56 6.65 8.21 -6.50
C SER A 56 7.59 8.17 -5.30
N ILE A 57 7.94 6.96 -4.85
CA ILE A 57 8.87 6.80 -3.71
C ILE A 57 10.30 6.93 -4.22
N PRO A 58 11.09 7.92 -3.70
CA PRO A 58 12.45 8.16 -4.18
C PRO A 58 13.44 7.05 -3.78
N SER A 59 14.54 6.95 -4.52
CA SER A 59 15.60 5.93 -4.33
C SER A 59 16.29 5.98 -2.96
N GLY A 60 16.36 7.16 -2.33
CA GLY A 60 16.94 7.34 -1.00
C GLY A 60 16.06 6.87 0.17
N VAL A 61 14.82 6.42 -0.10
CA VAL A 61 13.90 5.95 0.95
C VAL A 61 14.18 4.48 1.23
N THR A 62 14.47 4.16 2.49
CA THR A 62 14.69 2.79 2.99
C THR A 62 13.51 2.27 3.82
N GLU A 63 12.71 3.18 4.39
CA GLU A 63 11.51 2.82 5.15
C GLU A 63 10.37 3.81 4.87
N ILE A 64 9.16 3.29 4.67
CA ILE A 64 7.94 4.08 4.83
C ILE A 64 7.50 3.91 6.28
N ASN A 65 7.41 5.01 7.02
CA ASN A 65 7.10 5.01 8.44
C ASN A 65 5.69 4.46 8.71
N ASN A 66 5.45 4.10 9.96
CA ASN A 66 4.10 3.74 10.42
C ASN A 66 3.14 4.90 10.15
N ASP A 67 1.95 4.58 9.60
CA ASP A 67 0.92 5.55 9.23
C ASP A 67 1.36 6.63 8.19
N GLY A 68 2.55 6.52 7.59
CA GLY A 68 3.17 7.61 6.82
C GLY A 68 2.31 8.16 5.68
N LEU A 69 1.64 7.30 4.92
CA LEU A 69 0.78 7.66 3.80
C LEU A 69 -0.67 7.16 3.99
N LYS A 70 -1.05 6.86 5.23
CA LYS A 70 -2.41 6.42 5.59
C LYS A 70 -3.44 7.46 5.15
N ASP A 71 -4.60 7.00 4.67
CA ASP A 71 -5.71 7.90 4.39
C ASP A 71 -6.06 8.70 5.66
N SER A 72 -5.85 10.00 5.58
CA SER A 72 -6.04 10.92 6.70
C SER A 72 -7.51 11.11 7.10
N TYR A 73 -8.44 10.56 6.35
CA TYR A 73 -9.87 10.66 6.64
C TYR A 73 -10.36 9.69 7.70
N THR A 74 -9.57 8.69 8.10
CA THR A 74 -9.95 7.81 9.20
C THR A 74 -9.82 8.54 10.52
N SER A 75 -10.87 8.51 11.34
CA SER A 75 -11.11 9.28 12.55
C SER A 75 -10.11 9.11 13.70
N ASP A 76 -9.00 8.43 13.50
CA ASP A 76 -8.01 8.16 14.53
C ASP A 76 -6.95 9.26 14.54
N LYS A 77 -7.26 10.33 15.30
CA LYS A 77 -6.47 11.56 15.42
C LYS A 77 -5.11 11.40 16.13
N LYS A 78 -4.63 10.18 16.37
CA LYS A 78 -3.39 9.91 17.10
C LYS A 78 -2.27 9.47 16.15
N LEU A 79 -1.92 10.30 15.20
CA LEU A 79 -0.76 10.04 14.36
C LEU A 79 0.52 10.59 14.96
N HIS A 80 1.49 9.73 15.00
CA HIS A 80 2.69 9.76 15.79
C HIS A 80 3.78 10.62 15.20
N ASN A 81 3.62 11.74 14.67
CA ASN A 81 4.72 12.70 14.54
C ASN A 81 4.20 14.05 14.01
N ALA A 82 4.77 15.12 14.50
CA ALA A 82 4.45 16.49 14.12
C ALA A 82 4.56 16.77 12.60
N VAL A 83 5.20 15.90 11.84
CA VAL A 83 5.46 16.06 10.41
C VAL A 83 4.26 15.65 9.55
N THR A 84 3.46 14.67 9.97
CA THR A 84 2.37 14.10 9.17
C THR A 84 0.96 14.53 9.60
N TYR A 85 0.85 15.33 10.64
CA TYR A 85 -0.45 15.77 11.15
C TYR A 85 -1.01 16.93 10.32
N MET A 86 -2.11 16.66 9.59
CA MET A 86 -2.74 17.63 8.69
C MET A 86 -3.90 18.41 9.34
N ASP A 87 -3.91 18.55 10.68
CA ASP A 87 -5.01 19.24 11.39
C ASP A 87 -5.19 20.67 10.88
N GLY A 88 -6.39 20.95 10.45
CA GLY A 88 -6.75 22.25 9.88
C GLY A 88 -6.25 22.51 8.45
N LEU A 89 -5.58 21.54 7.79
CA LEU A 89 -5.12 21.66 6.41
C LEU A 89 -5.96 20.84 5.41
N GLY A 90 -7.02 20.18 5.88
CA GLY A 90 -7.79 19.24 5.07
C GLY A 90 -7.28 17.80 5.15
N SER A 91 -7.59 17.00 4.15
CA SER A 91 -7.24 15.59 4.13
C SER A 91 -6.75 15.12 2.74
N PHE A 92 -6.07 14.00 2.70
CA PHE A 92 -5.67 13.38 1.44
C PHE A 92 -5.93 11.88 1.41
N SER A 93 -5.96 11.34 0.19
CA SER A 93 -5.91 9.91 -0.09
C SER A 93 -4.88 9.68 -1.18
N VAL A 94 -4.08 8.62 -1.08
CA VAL A 94 -3.17 8.23 -2.16
C VAL A 94 -3.99 7.50 -3.22
N ALA A 95 -3.99 8.02 -4.44
CA ALA A 95 -4.74 7.46 -5.57
C ALA A 95 -3.83 6.75 -6.59
N ALA A 96 -2.55 7.15 -6.66
CA ALA A 96 -1.53 6.48 -7.47
C ALA A 96 -0.22 6.41 -6.68
N LEU A 97 0.50 5.30 -6.81
CA LEU A 97 1.75 5.06 -6.10
C LEU A 97 2.72 4.28 -7.00
N SER A 98 3.93 4.79 -7.18
CA SER A 98 5.03 4.12 -7.87
C SER A 98 6.18 3.84 -6.91
N PHE A 99 6.84 2.68 -7.14
CA PHE A 99 8.06 2.23 -6.49
C PHE A 99 9.22 2.03 -7.47
N ASP A 100 9.10 2.54 -8.69
CA ASP A 100 10.07 2.28 -9.78
C ASP A 100 11.50 2.72 -9.41
N ASP A 101 11.62 3.81 -8.66
CA ASP A 101 12.90 4.34 -8.17
C ASP A 101 13.25 3.87 -6.74
N ALA A 102 12.36 3.16 -6.06
CA ALA A 102 12.49 2.82 -4.64
C ALA A 102 13.43 1.62 -4.37
N THR A 103 14.57 1.57 -5.05
CA THR A 103 15.51 0.44 -4.99
C THR A 103 16.16 0.23 -3.62
N GLY A 104 16.15 1.26 -2.76
CA GLY A 104 16.64 1.19 -1.38
C GLY A 104 15.59 0.76 -0.36
N LEU A 105 14.30 0.68 -0.75
CA LEU A 105 13.22 0.43 0.19
C LEU A 105 13.25 -1.01 0.74
N GLU A 106 13.38 -1.15 2.06
CA GLU A 106 13.48 -2.42 2.77
C GLU A 106 12.26 -2.72 3.65
N THR A 107 11.59 -1.67 4.15
CA THR A 107 10.46 -1.81 5.10
C THR A 107 9.29 -0.92 4.73
N ILE A 108 8.09 -1.51 4.74
CA ILE A 108 6.82 -0.77 4.71
C ILE A 108 6.18 -0.86 6.09
N GLY A 109 6.01 0.29 6.73
CA GLY A 109 5.59 0.44 8.12
C GLY A 109 4.17 -0.03 8.42
N GLU A 110 3.84 -0.08 9.70
CA GLU A 110 2.51 -0.44 10.17
C GLU A 110 1.48 0.60 9.69
N GLN A 111 0.39 0.13 9.09
CA GLN A 111 -0.70 0.97 8.56
C GLN A 111 -0.25 2.02 7.51
N ALA A 112 0.94 1.89 6.94
CA ALA A 112 1.58 2.93 6.13
C ALA A 112 0.69 3.51 5.01
N LEU A 113 -0.14 2.67 4.37
CA LEU A 113 -1.09 3.06 3.32
C LEU A 113 -2.54 2.62 3.64
N GLN A 114 -2.84 2.34 4.91
CA GLN A 114 -4.17 1.88 5.31
C GLN A 114 -5.27 2.85 4.87
N GLY A 115 -6.35 2.31 4.34
CA GLY A 115 -7.57 3.06 4.03
C GLY A 115 -7.55 3.80 2.69
N ASN A 116 -6.43 3.77 1.93
CA ASN A 116 -6.37 4.41 0.62
C ASN A 116 -7.23 3.63 -0.41
N SER A 117 -8.55 3.69 -0.24
CA SER A 117 -9.51 3.02 -1.14
C SER A 117 -9.48 3.58 -2.57
N GLN A 118 -8.91 4.77 -2.78
CA GLN A 118 -8.75 5.37 -4.10
C GLN A 118 -7.47 4.92 -4.82
N LEU A 119 -6.58 4.20 -4.12
CA LEU A 119 -5.38 3.63 -4.74
C LEU A 119 -5.79 2.54 -5.73
N THR A 120 -5.53 2.80 -7.00
CA THR A 120 -5.92 1.93 -8.13
C THR A 120 -4.69 1.35 -8.83
N GLY A 121 -4.94 0.36 -9.71
CA GLY A 121 -3.88 -0.24 -10.52
C GLY A 121 -3.10 -1.31 -9.79
N ILE A 122 -1.83 -1.45 -10.14
CA ILE A 122 -0.94 -2.50 -9.65
C ILE A 122 -0.01 -1.89 -8.60
N LEU A 123 0.06 -2.51 -7.44
CA LEU A 123 1.11 -2.26 -6.46
C LEU A 123 2.33 -3.09 -6.87
N ASP A 124 3.27 -2.48 -7.58
CA ASP A 124 4.48 -3.16 -8.06
C ASP A 124 5.68 -2.85 -7.14
N LEU A 125 6.08 -3.83 -6.36
CA LEU A 125 7.25 -3.77 -5.47
C LEU A 125 8.48 -4.47 -6.06
N SER A 126 8.46 -4.82 -7.35
CA SER A 126 9.52 -5.63 -7.99
C SER A 126 10.89 -4.96 -8.00
N ALA A 127 10.92 -3.62 -8.06
CA ALA A 127 12.16 -2.83 -8.05
C ALA A 127 12.75 -2.64 -6.63
N THR A 128 12.01 -3.02 -5.58
CA THR A 128 12.39 -2.76 -4.19
C THR A 128 13.18 -3.90 -3.56
N ASN A 129 13.84 -3.61 -2.44
CA ASN A 129 14.44 -4.58 -1.53
C ASN A 129 13.55 -4.92 -0.31
N VAL A 130 12.24 -4.68 -0.40
CA VAL A 130 11.34 -4.89 0.71
C VAL A 130 11.41 -6.31 1.24
N SER A 131 11.77 -6.44 2.50
CA SER A 131 11.85 -7.70 3.25
C SER A 131 10.70 -7.83 4.27
N VAL A 132 10.14 -6.71 4.72
CA VAL A 132 9.06 -6.69 5.72
C VAL A 132 7.96 -5.71 5.29
N ILE A 133 6.73 -6.22 5.23
CA ILE A 133 5.53 -5.38 5.14
C ILE A 133 4.78 -5.56 6.46
N LYS A 134 4.74 -4.50 7.27
CA LYS A 134 4.20 -4.57 8.62
C LYS A 134 2.66 -4.62 8.62
N LYS A 135 2.09 -4.81 9.81
CA LYS A 135 0.65 -4.95 10.05
C LYS A 135 -0.17 -3.87 9.35
N SER A 136 -1.25 -4.29 8.69
CA SER A 136 -2.26 -3.44 8.06
C SER A 136 -1.75 -2.43 7.02
N ALA A 137 -0.51 -2.60 6.52
CA ALA A 137 0.12 -1.61 5.64
C ALA A 137 -0.74 -1.19 4.44
N PHE A 138 -1.46 -2.13 3.83
CA PHE A 138 -2.37 -1.89 2.69
C PHE A 138 -3.82 -2.27 3.00
N SER A 139 -4.18 -2.43 4.28
CA SER A 139 -5.55 -2.81 4.64
C SER A 139 -6.55 -1.78 4.15
N GLY A 140 -7.61 -2.22 3.47
CA GLY A 140 -8.65 -1.35 2.93
C GLY A 140 -8.30 -0.60 1.63
N CYS A 141 -7.18 -0.96 0.96
CA CYS A 141 -6.89 -0.49 -0.39
C CYS A 141 -7.76 -1.28 -1.41
N SER A 142 -9.08 -1.07 -1.35
CA SER A 142 -10.08 -1.92 -2.00
C SER A 142 -10.08 -1.87 -3.52
N ASN A 143 -9.49 -0.84 -4.13
CA ASN A 143 -9.45 -0.65 -5.59
C ASN A 143 -8.11 -1.07 -6.23
N LEU A 144 -7.16 -1.62 -5.44
CA LEU A 144 -5.97 -2.27 -6.02
C LEU A 144 -6.39 -3.46 -6.87
N THR A 145 -5.85 -3.56 -8.08
CA THR A 145 -6.17 -4.65 -9.03
C THR A 145 -5.11 -5.74 -9.10
N GLY A 146 -3.90 -5.47 -8.66
CA GLY A 146 -2.82 -6.43 -8.62
C GLY A 146 -1.74 -6.05 -7.61
N VAL A 147 -0.97 -7.06 -7.20
CA VAL A 147 0.23 -6.90 -6.38
C VAL A 147 1.36 -7.72 -6.98
N VAL A 148 2.53 -7.10 -7.14
CA VAL A 148 3.78 -7.78 -7.48
C VAL A 148 4.72 -7.69 -6.27
N LEU A 149 4.93 -8.82 -5.60
CA LEU A 149 5.78 -8.94 -4.43
C LEU A 149 7.25 -9.09 -4.82
N PRO A 150 8.21 -8.46 -4.11
CA PRO A 150 9.62 -8.65 -4.36
C PRO A 150 10.09 -10.03 -3.87
N LYS A 151 11.13 -10.58 -4.50
CA LYS A 151 11.73 -11.86 -4.08
C LYS A 151 12.40 -11.80 -2.70
N THR A 152 12.74 -10.59 -2.25
CA THR A 152 13.38 -10.32 -0.96
C THR A 152 12.43 -10.44 0.23
N LEU A 153 11.12 -10.51 -0.01
CA LEU A 153 10.11 -10.48 1.05
C LEU A 153 10.20 -11.70 1.98
N LYS A 154 10.31 -11.44 3.29
CA LYS A 154 10.42 -12.42 4.37
C LYS A 154 9.19 -12.46 5.28
N GLU A 155 8.56 -11.29 5.50
CA GLU A 155 7.48 -11.17 6.47
C GLU A 155 6.30 -10.33 5.94
N LEU A 156 5.11 -10.87 6.13
CA LEU A 156 3.82 -10.19 5.94
C LEU A 156 3.12 -10.10 7.29
N GLY A 157 3.16 -8.92 7.92
CA GLY A 157 2.65 -8.68 9.27
C GLY A 157 3.75 -8.43 10.29
N SER A 158 3.46 -8.66 11.56
CA SER A 158 4.40 -8.45 12.66
C SER A 158 4.47 -9.66 13.56
N ARG A 159 5.64 -10.25 13.70
CA ARG A 159 5.89 -11.40 14.61
C ARG A 159 5.67 -11.02 16.08
N SER A 160 6.04 -9.81 16.47
CA SER A 160 5.98 -9.34 17.87
C SER A 160 4.57 -9.22 18.42
N SER A 161 3.57 -8.98 17.58
CA SER A 161 2.16 -8.81 17.98
C SER A 161 1.23 -9.86 17.41
N SER A 162 1.75 -10.86 16.69
CA SER A 162 0.95 -11.83 15.92
C SER A 162 -0.04 -11.15 14.98
N ALA A 163 0.18 -9.87 14.68
CA ALA A 163 -0.70 -9.05 13.89
C ALA A 163 -0.33 -9.12 12.40
N GLY A 164 -1.33 -9.08 11.56
CA GLY A 164 -1.18 -9.15 10.11
C GLY A 164 -2.08 -8.14 9.41
N SER A 165 -3.14 -8.62 8.79
CA SER A 165 -4.11 -7.78 8.05
C SER A 165 -3.47 -6.94 6.93
N VAL A 166 -2.31 -7.37 6.40
CA VAL A 166 -1.52 -6.54 5.46
C VAL A 166 -2.35 -6.10 4.27
N PHE A 167 -3.08 -7.01 3.64
CA PHE A 167 -3.98 -6.76 2.51
C PHE A 167 -5.46 -6.97 2.85
N ASN A 168 -5.84 -6.97 4.14
CA ASN A 168 -7.23 -7.20 4.53
C ASN A 168 -8.16 -6.19 3.85
N GLY A 169 -9.21 -6.69 3.17
CA GLY A 169 -10.17 -5.84 2.49
C GLY A 169 -9.70 -5.26 1.15
N CYS A 170 -8.63 -5.82 0.54
CA CYS A 170 -8.23 -5.49 -0.83
C CYS A 170 -9.12 -6.26 -1.83
N GLU A 171 -10.41 -5.91 -1.88
CA GLU A 171 -11.45 -6.66 -2.59
C GLU A 171 -11.36 -6.53 -4.11
N GLY A 172 -10.59 -5.56 -4.63
CA GLY A 172 -10.38 -5.36 -6.07
C GLY A 172 -9.30 -6.25 -6.69
N LEU A 173 -8.50 -6.96 -5.88
CA LEU A 173 -7.36 -7.72 -6.38
C LEU A 173 -7.79 -8.82 -7.35
N ARG A 174 -7.09 -8.90 -8.47
CA ARG A 174 -7.20 -9.97 -9.47
C ARG A 174 -6.05 -10.95 -9.39
N TYR A 175 -4.91 -10.51 -8.86
CA TYR A 175 -3.74 -11.37 -8.65
C TYR A 175 -2.79 -10.82 -7.59
N ILE A 176 -2.00 -11.74 -7.02
CA ILE A 176 -0.79 -11.48 -6.27
C ILE A 176 0.30 -12.33 -6.89
N ARG A 177 1.39 -11.74 -7.38
CA ARG A 177 2.48 -12.43 -8.08
C ARG A 177 3.82 -12.08 -7.48
N VAL A 178 4.84 -12.85 -7.83
CA VAL A 178 6.23 -12.59 -7.45
C VAL A 178 6.99 -11.97 -8.62
N ALA A 179 7.86 -11.03 -8.33
CA ALA A 179 8.73 -10.37 -9.31
C ALA A 179 9.49 -11.39 -10.16
N GLY A 180 9.38 -11.25 -11.49
CA GLY A 180 10.04 -12.15 -12.45
C GLY A 180 9.50 -13.58 -12.46
N SER A 181 8.29 -13.82 -11.96
CA SER A 181 7.62 -15.13 -12.11
C SER A 181 7.44 -15.47 -13.58
N SER A 182 7.74 -16.72 -13.93
CA SER A 182 7.47 -17.28 -15.26
C SER A 182 5.99 -17.62 -15.47
N ASN A 183 5.23 -17.75 -14.38
CA ASN A 183 3.80 -18.10 -14.41
C ASN A 183 2.93 -16.85 -14.55
N GLN A 184 2.79 -16.36 -15.79
CA GLN A 184 1.97 -15.18 -16.06
C GLN A 184 0.46 -15.38 -15.79
N ASN A 185 0.03 -16.62 -15.61
CA ASN A 185 -1.37 -16.97 -15.30
C ASN A 185 -1.60 -17.20 -13.80
N ALA A 186 -0.55 -17.10 -12.97
CA ALA A 186 -0.72 -17.22 -11.52
C ALA A 186 -1.64 -16.13 -10.98
N VAL A 187 -2.65 -16.55 -10.25
CA VAL A 187 -3.54 -15.65 -9.52
C VAL A 187 -2.97 -15.34 -8.15
N PHE A 188 -2.34 -16.33 -7.48
CA PHE A 188 -1.81 -16.13 -6.15
C PHE A 188 -0.48 -16.88 -5.97
N GLU A 189 0.62 -16.13 -5.98
CA GLU A 189 1.98 -16.61 -5.70
C GLU A 189 2.58 -15.89 -4.50
N LEU A 190 3.37 -16.63 -3.72
CA LEU A 190 4.15 -16.10 -2.59
C LEU A 190 5.65 -16.36 -2.82
N PRO A 191 6.54 -15.45 -2.40
CA PRO A 191 7.98 -15.63 -2.59
C PRO A 191 8.53 -16.83 -1.82
N GLU A 192 9.43 -17.59 -2.45
CA GLU A 192 10.09 -18.78 -1.86
C GLU A 192 10.88 -18.47 -0.59
N GLY A 193 11.23 -17.22 -0.34
CA GLY A 193 11.93 -16.82 0.89
C GLY A 193 11.01 -16.34 2.00
N LEU A 194 9.69 -16.35 1.82
CA LEU A 194 8.72 -15.89 2.81
C LEU A 194 8.67 -16.86 4.00
N THR A 195 8.83 -16.35 5.22
CA THR A 195 8.87 -17.18 6.44
C THR A 195 7.67 -16.94 7.37
N TYR A 196 7.03 -15.76 7.26
CA TYR A 196 5.95 -15.38 8.17
C TYR A 196 4.77 -14.74 7.44
N ILE A 197 3.58 -15.24 7.73
CA ILE A 197 2.30 -14.68 7.28
C ILE A 197 1.45 -14.39 8.52
N GLY A 198 1.20 -13.13 8.80
CA GLY A 198 0.44 -12.69 9.97
C GLY A 198 -1.05 -12.99 9.89
N ARG A 199 -1.73 -12.83 11.01
CA ARG A 199 -3.19 -13.00 11.14
C ARG A 199 -3.92 -12.13 10.11
N GLN A 200 -4.95 -12.69 9.44
CA GLN A 200 -5.86 -11.97 8.54
C GLN A 200 -5.17 -11.26 7.36
N THR A 201 -3.95 -11.66 6.99
CA THR A 201 -3.15 -10.97 5.97
C THR A 201 -3.89 -10.83 4.63
N PHE A 202 -4.58 -11.86 4.19
CA PHE A 202 -5.36 -11.88 2.95
C PHE A 202 -6.87 -12.06 3.20
N LYS A 203 -7.35 -11.60 4.36
CA LYS A 203 -8.78 -11.66 4.68
C LYS A 203 -9.56 -10.75 3.74
N ASN A 204 -10.68 -11.27 3.20
CA ASN A 204 -11.56 -10.54 2.28
C ASN A 204 -10.82 -9.95 1.06
N CYS A 205 -9.81 -10.67 0.55
CA CYS A 205 -9.12 -10.30 -0.68
C CYS A 205 -9.80 -10.89 -1.91
N PHE A 206 -9.45 -10.30 -3.05
CA PHE A 206 -9.82 -10.68 -4.41
C PHE A 206 -11.24 -10.29 -4.84
N ALA A 207 -11.32 -9.90 -6.12
CA ALA A 207 -12.54 -9.51 -6.79
C ALA A 207 -13.54 -10.69 -6.89
N SER A 208 -14.80 -10.35 -7.04
CA SER A 208 -15.91 -11.31 -6.94
C SER A 208 -15.90 -12.41 -8.01
N ASP A 209 -15.23 -12.17 -9.12
CA ASP A 209 -15.06 -13.08 -10.25
C ASP A 209 -13.72 -13.87 -10.22
N VAL A 210 -12.93 -13.73 -9.16
CA VAL A 210 -11.63 -14.41 -9.01
C VAL A 210 -11.81 -15.73 -8.26
N ASP A 211 -11.12 -16.77 -8.74
CA ASP A 211 -10.93 -18.07 -8.08
C ASP A 211 -9.43 -18.26 -7.83
N ALA A 212 -8.99 -17.94 -6.61
CA ALA A 212 -7.59 -17.94 -6.25
C ALA A 212 -7.16 -19.31 -5.68
N LYS A 213 -6.11 -19.86 -6.26
CA LYS A 213 -5.39 -21.03 -5.72
C LYS A 213 -4.03 -20.55 -5.25
N VAL A 214 -3.73 -20.73 -3.97
CA VAL A 214 -2.46 -20.32 -3.39
C VAL A 214 -1.56 -21.51 -3.14
N ILE A 215 -0.29 -21.36 -3.49
CA ILE A 215 0.78 -22.29 -3.13
C ILE A 215 1.58 -21.63 -2.03
N ILE A 216 1.63 -22.26 -0.86
CA ILE A 216 2.42 -21.82 0.28
C ILE A 216 3.84 -22.40 0.12
N PRO A 217 4.89 -21.56 0.00
CA PRO A 217 6.26 -22.03 -0.10
C PRO A 217 6.68 -22.85 1.13
N ALA A 218 7.59 -23.82 0.93
CA ALA A 218 8.14 -24.64 2.01
C ALA A 218 8.87 -23.81 3.09
N SER A 219 9.38 -22.64 2.72
CA SER A 219 10.02 -21.68 3.64
C SER A 219 9.10 -21.09 4.69
N VAL A 220 7.76 -21.16 4.52
CA VAL A 220 6.82 -20.53 5.47
C VAL A 220 6.75 -21.34 6.77
N GLU A 221 7.25 -20.73 7.84
CA GLU A 221 7.29 -21.32 9.19
C GLU A 221 6.01 -21.07 9.98
N THR A 222 5.36 -19.92 9.75
CA THR A 222 4.21 -19.49 10.55
C THR A 222 3.13 -18.86 9.68
N ILE A 223 1.90 -19.31 9.90
CA ILE A 223 0.69 -18.74 9.30
C ILE A 223 -0.27 -18.36 10.45
N GLY A 224 -0.60 -17.08 10.54
CA GLY A 224 -1.53 -16.57 11.53
C GLY A 224 -2.98 -16.97 11.26
N SER A 225 -3.83 -16.88 12.29
CA SER A 225 -5.25 -17.22 12.18
C SER A 225 -5.95 -16.37 11.11
N GLU A 226 -6.86 -16.98 10.37
CA GLU A 226 -7.63 -16.31 9.30
C GLU A 226 -6.78 -15.67 8.19
N ALA A 227 -5.48 -16.03 8.06
CA ALA A 227 -4.57 -15.41 7.08
C ALA A 227 -5.11 -15.45 5.65
N PHE A 228 -5.79 -16.52 5.30
CA PHE A 228 -6.39 -16.77 3.98
C PHE A 228 -7.92 -16.80 4.02
N TYR A 229 -8.56 -16.15 5.00
CA TYR A 229 -10.02 -16.13 5.11
C TYR A 229 -10.64 -15.23 4.03
N SER A 230 -10.85 -15.80 2.86
CA SER A 230 -11.51 -15.14 1.73
C SER A 230 -12.37 -16.15 0.98
N LYS A 231 -13.60 -15.73 0.60
CA LYS A 231 -14.51 -16.56 -0.21
C LYS A 231 -13.97 -16.83 -1.63
N ARG A 232 -12.87 -16.16 -2.00
CA ARG A 232 -12.25 -16.24 -3.33
C ARG A 232 -11.02 -17.12 -3.36
N ILE A 233 -10.57 -17.63 -2.21
CA ILE A 233 -9.50 -18.63 -2.14
C ILE A 233 -10.15 -20.02 -2.08
N SER A 234 -10.10 -20.72 -3.19
CA SER A 234 -10.73 -22.05 -3.34
C SER A 234 -9.82 -23.20 -2.95
N GLN A 235 -8.49 -22.98 -3.01
CA GLN A 235 -7.50 -24.00 -2.71
C GLN A 235 -6.25 -23.44 -2.07
N ILE A 236 -5.74 -24.12 -1.05
CA ILE A 236 -4.45 -23.85 -0.42
C ILE A 236 -3.60 -25.12 -0.53
N ILE A 237 -2.44 -25.02 -1.15
CA ILE A 237 -1.46 -26.08 -1.33
C ILE A 237 -0.21 -25.70 -0.55
N ILE A 238 0.21 -26.55 0.39
CA ILE A 238 1.45 -26.37 1.12
C ILE A 238 2.53 -27.20 0.43
N GLN A 239 3.58 -26.53 -0.03
CA GLN A 239 4.75 -27.21 -0.58
C GLN A 239 5.46 -27.97 0.54
N LYS A 240 6.01 -29.14 0.20
CA LYS A 240 6.91 -29.90 1.07
C LYS A 240 8.33 -29.65 0.62
N GLU A 241 9.26 -29.68 1.57
CA GLU A 241 10.68 -29.74 1.29
C GLU A 241 11.04 -30.97 0.47
#